data_fe0ba05f9140af4d1c476cdd6fcb1598
#
_entry.id   fe0ba05f9140af4d1c476cdd6fcb1598
#
_cell.length_a   1.000
_cell.length_b   1.000
_cell.length_c   1.000
_cell.angle_alpha   90.00
_cell.angle_beta   90.00
_cell.angle_gamma   90.00
#
_symmetry.space_group_name_H-M   'P 1'
#
loop_
_entity.id
_entity.type
_entity.pdbx_description
1 polymer ?
#
loop_
_entity_poly.entity_id
_entity_poly.type
_entity_poly.pdbx_seq_one_letter_code
_entity_poly.pdbx_strand_id
1 'polypeptide(L)'
;MNPDGSVRGHLRTNASGANLNREWAPTGDYDAPTLARSPEVFHVLDAMRSTGCDLFIDVHGDNIDRHNFFAGAQGVSNWSPQLAKMHTVLATAYQKSNPDFGNLAFNYGNDYVGKANLAIAAHCICSRFGCLSVTLEQPFKDTYDTPIPATGWNSERAGALGASALDALAAVEPFLRKTDFEVDDDDLPDWVKPGYVCPPHQEPTWATKHRAKL
;
A
#
# COMPACT_ATOMS: atom_id res chain seq x y z
N MET A 1 2.71 -1.55 13.98
CA MET A 1 3.93 -2.32 13.97
C MET A 1 4.99 -1.79 14.95
N ASN A 2 5.07 -0.50 15.22
CA ASN A 2 6.05 0.10 16.13
C ASN A 2 5.35 0.79 17.33
N PRO A 3 4.86 0.05 18.34
CA PRO A 3 4.12 0.63 19.47
C PRO A 3 4.99 1.56 20.33
N ASP A 4 6.24 1.19 20.57
CA ASP A 4 7.15 1.99 21.39
C ASP A 4 7.51 3.33 20.73
N GLY A 5 7.80 3.30 19.43
CA GLY A 5 8.07 4.50 18.66
C GLY A 5 6.84 5.41 18.58
N SER A 6 5.65 4.84 18.39
CA SER A 6 4.39 5.58 18.37
C SER A 6 4.14 6.32 19.68
N VAL A 7 4.27 5.63 20.83
CA VAL A 7 4.07 6.24 22.16
C VAL A 7 5.09 7.32 22.46
N ARG A 8 6.34 7.16 22.01
CA ARG A 8 7.44 8.10 22.26
C ARG A 8 7.53 9.22 21.23
N GLY A 9 6.73 9.18 20.18
CA GLY A 9 6.78 10.17 19.08
C GLY A 9 8.02 10.04 18.19
N HIS A 10 8.58 8.85 18.05
CA HIS A 10 9.68 8.62 17.10
C HIS A 10 9.14 8.62 15.68
N LEU A 11 9.83 9.29 14.78
CA LEU A 11 9.40 9.36 13.37
C LEU A 11 9.36 7.96 12.71
N ARG A 12 10.38 7.11 12.96
CA ARG A 12 10.56 5.83 12.26
C ARG A 12 11.12 4.70 13.12
N THR A 13 11.86 5.01 14.18
CA THR A 13 12.63 4.01 14.90
C THR A 13 11.83 3.35 16.02
N ASN A 14 12.10 2.07 16.25
CA ASN A 14 11.57 1.34 17.39
C ASN A 14 12.33 1.67 18.69
N ALA A 15 12.07 0.94 19.78
CA ALA A 15 12.72 1.14 21.08
C ALA A 15 14.23 0.91 21.04
N SER A 16 14.74 0.05 20.18
CA SER A 16 16.18 -0.21 20.00
C SER A 16 16.88 0.78 19.07
N GLY A 17 16.16 1.77 18.51
CA GLY A 17 16.68 2.72 17.55
C GLY A 17 16.74 2.21 16.11
N ALA A 18 16.17 1.05 15.82
CA ALA A 18 16.15 0.48 14.47
C ALA A 18 15.06 1.12 13.61
N ASN A 19 15.41 1.51 12.38
CA ASN A 19 14.42 1.88 11.36
C ASN A 19 13.81 0.60 10.78
N LEU A 20 12.62 0.23 11.27
CA LEU A 20 12.00 -1.05 10.92
C LEU A 20 11.81 -1.26 9.41
N ASN A 21 11.63 -0.21 8.62
CA ASN A 21 11.56 -0.36 7.17
C ASN A 21 12.94 -0.37 6.48
N ARG A 22 13.98 -0.79 7.21
CA ARG A 22 15.33 -1.13 6.73
C ARG A 22 15.85 -2.43 7.33
N GLU A 23 14.99 -3.20 8.00
CA GLU A 23 15.35 -4.40 8.76
C GLU A 23 14.81 -5.70 8.11
N TRP A 24 14.18 -5.64 6.91
CA TRP A 24 13.48 -6.80 6.34
C TRP A 24 14.39 -7.83 5.67
N ALA A 25 15.57 -7.42 5.22
CA ALA A 25 16.59 -8.31 4.67
C ALA A 25 17.99 -7.76 4.92
N PRO A 26 19.03 -8.61 4.93
CA PRO A 26 20.41 -8.16 4.95
C PRO A 26 20.72 -7.30 3.72
N THR A 27 21.31 -6.14 3.93
CA THR A 27 21.80 -5.26 2.87
C THR A 27 23.11 -4.64 3.35
N GLY A 28 24.27 -5.14 2.89
CA GLY A 28 25.56 -4.58 3.22
C GLY A 28 25.79 -4.31 4.72
N ASP A 29 25.26 -3.20 5.21
CA ASP A 29 25.43 -2.75 6.59
C ASP A 29 24.38 -3.30 7.58
N TYR A 30 23.39 -4.08 7.10
CA TYR A 30 22.31 -4.64 7.92
C TYR A 30 22.34 -6.16 7.92
N ASP A 31 22.34 -6.73 9.11
CA ASP A 31 22.05 -8.14 9.29
C ASP A 31 20.56 -8.44 9.08
N ALA A 32 20.21 -9.72 8.98
CA ALA A 32 18.81 -10.15 9.00
C ALA A 32 18.14 -9.70 10.30
N PRO A 33 16.80 -9.47 10.33
CA PRO A 33 16.14 -9.01 11.54
C PRO A 33 16.41 -9.96 12.72
N THR A 34 16.69 -9.37 13.88
CA THR A 34 16.97 -10.11 15.11
C THR A 34 16.00 -9.72 16.21
N LEU A 35 15.76 -10.62 17.17
CA LEU A 35 14.90 -10.34 18.32
C LEU A 35 15.40 -9.15 19.17
N ALA A 36 16.71 -8.92 19.21
CA ALA A 36 17.28 -7.83 19.99
C ALA A 36 17.08 -6.46 19.33
N ARG A 37 17.10 -6.40 18.00
CA ARG A 37 17.09 -5.15 17.24
C ARG A 37 15.74 -4.81 16.63
N SER A 38 15.10 -5.78 16.01
CA SER A 38 13.84 -5.60 15.27
C SER A 38 12.88 -6.77 15.48
N PRO A 39 12.46 -7.03 16.74
CA PRO A 39 11.56 -8.14 17.06
C PRO A 39 10.25 -8.08 16.28
N GLU A 40 9.76 -6.88 15.97
CA GLU A 40 8.54 -6.66 15.21
C GLU A 40 8.66 -7.27 13.81
N VAL A 41 9.75 -7.01 13.10
CA VAL A 41 10.00 -7.56 11.76
C VAL A 41 10.29 -9.06 11.84
N PHE A 42 11.06 -9.48 12.84
CA PHE A 42 11.39 -10.89 13.06
C PHE A 42 10.13 -11.75 13.19
N HIS A 43 9.20 -11.37 14.07
CA HIS A 43 7.97 -12.12 14.31
C HIS A 43 7.01 -12.07 13.12
N VAL A 44 6.90 -10.95 12.40
CA VAL A 44 6.06 -10.87 11.19
C VAL A 44 6.59 -11.80 10.11
N LEU A 45 7.88 -11.80 9.83
CA LEU A 45 8.48 -12.70 8.86
C LEU A 45 8.37 -14.18 9.28
N ASP A 46 8.47 -14.46 10.56
CA ASP A 46 8.30 -15.83 11.07
C ASP A 46 6.86 -16.34 10.89
N ALA A 47 5.87 -15.50 11.21
CA ALA A 47 4.48 -15.80 10.96
C ALA A 47 4.21 -16.02 9.45
N MET A 48 4.70 -15.14 8.58
CA MET A 48 4.52 -15.25 7.13
C MET A 48 5.20 -16.48 6.53
N ARG A 49 6.32 -16.96 7.11
CA ARG A 49 6.94 -18.24 6.68
C ARG A 49 6.00 -19.43 6.86
N SER A 50 5.18 -19.41 7.90
CA SER A 50 4.25 -20.50 8.19
C SER A 50 2.92 -20.40 7.43
N THR A 51 2.43 -19.19 7.17
CA THR A 51 1.13 -18.92 6.54
C THR A 51 1.21 -18.65 5.04
N GLY A 52 2.35 -18.23 4.54
CA GLY A 52 2.47 -17.59 3.23
C GLY A 52 1.95 -16.14 3.26
N CYS A 53 2.02 -15.49 2.09
CA CYS A 53 1.49 -14.15 1.88
C CYS A 53 1.03 -14.02 0.44
N ASP A 54 -0.23 -13.66 0.22
CA ASP A 54 -0.83 -13.51 -1.11
C ASP A 54 -0.87 -12.06 -1.57
N LEU A 55 -1.00 -11.15 -0.60
CA LEU A 55 -0.97 -9.71 -0.81
C LEU A 55 -0.45 -9.03 0.45
N PHE A 56 0.36 -7.99 0.28
CA PHE A 56 0.91 -7.22 1.38
C PHE A 56 0.74 -5.72 1.13
N ILE A 57 0.18 -5.02 2.10
CA ILE A 57 0.07 -3.57 2.11
C ILE A 57 0.75 -3.03 3.38
N ASP A 58 1.83 -2.28 3.21
CA ASP A 58 2.52 -1.57 4.28
C ASP A 58 2.00 -0.13 4.34
N VAL A 59 1.36 0.25 5.44
CA VAL A 59 0.71 1.56 5.56
C VAL A 59 1.65 2.55 6.22
N HIS A 60 1.99 3.60 5.50
CA HIS A 60 2.91 4.65 5.91
C HIS A 60 2.27 6.03 5.97
N GLY A 61 2.98 6.97 6.60
CA GLY A 61 2.74 8.39 6.51
C GLY A 61 3.92 9.10 5.86
N ASP A 62 3.64 9.99 4.90
CA ASP A 62 4.65 10.78 4.21
C ASP A 62 4.65 12.23 4.71
N ASN A 63 5.82 12.72 5.12
CA ASN A 63 5.98 14.09 5.61
C ASN A 63 6.31 15.11 4.49
N ILE A 64 6.61 14.66 3.29
CA ILE A 64 7.01 15.49 2.15
C ILE A 64 5.86 15.58 1.14
N ASP A 65 5.42 14.43 0.64
CA ASP A 65 4.42 14.34 -0.40
C ASP A 65 3.00 14.53 0.14
N ARG A 66 2.14 15.06 -0.73
CA ARG A 66 0.75 15.42 -0.39
C ARG A 66 -0.25 14.62 -1.21
N HIS A 67 0.11 13.38 -1.56
CA HIS A 67 -0.73 12.43 -2.27
C HIS A 67 -0.93 11.17 -1.44
N ASN A 68 -2.07 10.51 -1.61
CA ASN A 68 -2.21 9.12 -1.22
C ASN A 68 -1.90 8.27 -2.46
N PHE A 69 -0.94 7.37 -2.36
CA PHE A 69 -0.49 6.57 -3.50
C PHE A 69 0.14 5.25 -3.07
N PHE A 70 0.31 4.35 -4.03
CA PHE A 70 1.08 3.15 -3.83
C PHE A 70 2.51 3.29 -4.37
N ALA A 71 3.50 3.06 -3.50
CA ALA A 71 4.84 2.69 -3.93
C ALA A 71 4.89 1.17 -4.06
N GLY A 72 5.11 0.68 -5.28
CA GLY A 72 5.14 -0.75 -5.57
C GLY A 72 6.54 -1.35 -5.45
N ALA A 73 6.66 -2.63 -5.80
CA ALA A 73 7.89 -3.40 -5.72
C ALA A 73 8.52 -3.66 -7.10
N GLN A 74 8.36 -2.76 -8.06
CA GLN A 74 8.75 -2.95 -9.47
C GLN A 74 10.24 -3.25 -9.69
N GLY A 75 11.10 -2.86 -8.75
CA GLY A 75 12.54 -3.11 -8.83
C GLY A 75 13.01 -4.49 -8.36
N VAL A 76 12.12 -5.37 -7.85
CA VAL A 76 12.51 -6.72 -7.42
C VAL A 76 12.76 -7.62 -8.63
N SER A 77 13.67 -8.60 -8.48
CA SER A 77 14.09 -9.45 -9.59
C SER A 77 12.99 -10.36 -10.15
N ASN A 78 12.00 -10.70 -9.34
CA ASN A 78 10.86 -11.53 -9.71
C ASN A 78 9.57 -10.72 -10.00
N TRP A 79 9.68 -9.41 -10.22
CA TRP A 79 8.57 -8.62 -10.71
C TRP A 79 8.11 -9.11 -12.08
N SER A 80 6.87 -9.51 -12.18
CA SER A 80 6.30 -10.13 -13.38
C SER A 80 5.20 -9.27 -14.01
N PRO A 81 4.84 -9.50 -15.27
CA PRO A 81 3.69 -8.86 -15.90
C PRO A 81 2.38 -9.07 -15.11
N GLN A 82 2.20 -10.25 -14.48
CA GLN A 82 1.05 -10.53 -13.62
C GLN A 82 1.02 -9.62 -12.39
N LEU A 83 2.16 -9.45 -11.71
CA LEU A 83 2.26 -8.53 -10.58
C LEU A 83 1.97 -7.08 -11.00
N ALA A 84 2.44 -6.67 -12.18
CA ALA A 84 2.15 -5.35 -12.72
C ALA A 84 0.64 -5.15 -13.00
N LYS A 85 -0.03 -6.16 -13.58
CA LYS A 85 -1.48 -6.13 -13.80
C LYS A 85 -2.25 -6.08 -12.47
N MET A 86 -1.93 -6.94 -11.51
CA MET A 86 -2.55 -6.92 -10.18
C MET A 86 -2.35 -5.57 -9.47
N HIS A 87 -1.16 -4.98 -9.57
CA HIS A 87 -0.90 -3.65 -9.04
C HIS A 87 -1.82 -2.60 -9.66
N THR A 88 -1.99 -2.65 -10.99
CA THR A 88 -2.89 -1.74 -11.72
C THR A 88 -4.34 -1.92 -11.29
N VAL A 89 -4.81 -3.16 -11.18
CA VAL A 89 -6.17 -3.47 -10.69
C VAL A 89 -6.38 -2.90 -9.29
N LEU A 90 -5.46 -3.20 -8.36
CA LEU A 90 -5.54 -2.73 -6.98
C LEU A 90 -5.60 -1.20 -6.91
N ALA A 91 -4.68 -0.52 -7.59
CA ALA A 91 -4.58 0.94 -7.57
C ALA A 91 -5.80 1.61 -8.23
N THR A 92 -6.26 1.09 -9.37
CA THR A 92 -7.44 1.61 -10.07
C THR A 92 -8.70 1.41 -9.24
N ALA A 93 -8.88 0.25 -8.63
CA ALA A 93 -10.00 -0.03 -7.75
C ALA A 93 -10.00 0.90 -6.54
N TYR A 94 -8.85 1.11 -5.93
CA TYR A 94 -8.70 2.00 -4.79
C TYR A 94 -9.06 3.45 -5.12
N GLN A 95 -8.56 3.95 -6.27
CA GLN A 95 -8.88 5.30 -6.76
C GLN A 95 -10.39 5.47 -7.03
N LYS A 96 -11.04 4.44 -7.58
CA LYS A 96 -12.49 4.49 -7.83
C LYS A 96 -13.31 4.44 -6.55
N SER A 97 -12.83 3.72 -5.53
CA SER A 97 -13.50 3.59 -4.23
C SER A 97 -13.34 4.83 -3.38
N ASN A 98 -12.25 5.60 -3.57
CA ASN A 98 -11.98 6.78 -2.75
C ASN A 98 -11.27 7.88 -3.53
N PRO A 99 -11.88 9.08 -3.69
CA PRO A 99 -11.27 10.19 -4.42
C PRO A 99 -10.01 10.76 -3.75
N ASP A 100 -9.78 10.47 -2.48
CA ASP A 100 -8.56 10.86 -1.77
C ASP A 100 -7.36 9.99 -2.15
N PHE A 101 -7.56 8.83 -2.79
CA PHE A 101 -6.49 8.08 -3.41
C PHE A 101 -6.19 8.70 -4.78
N GLY A 102 -5.10 9.44 -4.84
CA GLY A 102 -4.85 10.42 -5.87
C GLY A 102 -4.37 9.88 -7.20
N ASN A 103 -3.37 10.53 -7.76
CA ASN A 103 -2.88 10.28 -9.09
C ASN A 103 -2.13 8.94 -9.20
N LEU A 104 -2.68 8.01 -9.99
CA LEU A 104 -2.07 6.68 -10.24
C LEU A 104 -0.65 6.75 -10.86
N ALA A 105 -0.32 7.86 -11.51
CA ALA A 105 1.02 8.06 -12.07
C ALA A 105 2.03 8.55 -11.04
N PHE A 106 1.58 8.96 -9.84
CA PHE A 106 2.47 9.43 -8.78
C PHE A 106 3.10 8.24 -8.07
N ASN A 107 4.41 8.25 -7.93
CA ASN A 107 5.21 7.29 -7.16
C ASN A 107 6.60 7.88 -6.90
N TYR A 108 7.39 7.21 -6.07
CA TYR A 108 8.78 7.62 -5.82
C TYR A 108 9.76 7.33 -6.97
N GLY A 109 9.26 6.89 -8.11
CA GLY A 109 10.06 6.30 -9.17
C GLY A 109 10.29 4.80 -8.96
N ASN A 110 10.66 4.12 -10.03
CA ASN A 110 10.88 2.68 -9.99
C ASN A 110 12.38 2.39 -10.05
N ASP A 111 12.83 1.50 -9.18
CA ASP A 111 14.15 0.90 -9.30
C ASP A 111 14.25 0.08 -10.59
N TYR A 112 15.45 -0.04 -11.14
CA TYR A 112 15.71 -1.02 -12.19
C TYR A 112 15.50 -2.44 -11.65
N VAL A 113 14.99 -3.33 -12.48
CA VAL A 113 14.76 -4.74 -12.11
C VAL A 113 16.03 -5.37 -11.50
N GLY A 114 15.88 -5.97 -10.34
CA GLY A 114 16.97 -6.56 -9.55
C GLY A 114 17.78 -5.55 -8.72
N LYS A 115 17.36 -4.28 -8.65
CA LYS A 115 18.03 -3.24 -7.86
C LYS A 115 17.21 -2.74 -6.66
N ALA A 116 16.02 -3.29 -6.44
CA ALA A 116 15.20 -2.94 -5.28
C ALA A 116 15.94 -3.19 -3.96
N ASN A 117 15.80 -2.26 -3.03
CA ASN A 117 16.33 -2.42 -1.69
C ASN A 117 15.47 -3.40 -0.89
N LEU A 118 15.91 -4.64 -0.74
CA LEU A 118 15.19 -5.70 -0.01
C LEU A 118 15.12 -5.48 1.51
N ALA A 119 15.78 -4.48 2.06
CA ALA A 119 15.58 -4.08 3.46
C ALA A 119 14.24 -3.36 3.69
N ILE A 120 13.56 -2.93 2.61
CA ILE A 120 12.23 -2.34 2.63
C ILE A 120 11.17 -3.45 2.63
N ALA A 121 10.13 -3.30 3.47
CA ALA A 121 9.08 -4.30 3.66
C ALA A 121 8.45 -4.78 2.35
N ALA A 122 7.88 -3.87 1.57
CA ALA A 122 7.19 -4.24 0.33
C ALA A 122 8.09 -4.97 -0.67
N HIS A 123 9.34 -4.55 -0.82
CA HIS A 123 10.30 -5.20 -1.70
C HIS A 123 10.69 -6.61 -1.20
N CYS A 124 10.94 -6.73 0.11
CA CYS A 124 11.28 -8.00 0.73
C CYS A 124 10.16 -9.03 0.56
N ILE A 125 8.93 -8.63 0.88
CA ILE A 125 7.78 -9.54 0.83
C ILE A 125 7.46 -9.94 -0.61
N CYS A 126 7.46 -9.00 -1.56
CA CYS A 126 7.32 -9.34 -2.98
C CYS A 126 8.38 -10.35 -3.43
N SER A 127 9.64 -10.08 -3.10
CA SER A 127 10.76 -10.95 -3.49
C SER A 127 10.69 -12.35 -2.89
N ARG A 128 10.26 -12.46 -1.61
CA ARG A 128 10.23 -13.75 -0.89
C ARG A 128 9.04 -14.62 -1.22
N PHE A 129 7.86 -14.01 -1.37
CA PHE A 129 6.60 -14.73 -1.50
C PHE A 129 6.05 -14.69 -2.94
N GLY A 130 6.63 -13.89 -3.83
CA GLY A 130 6.13 -13.74 -5.20
C GLY A 130 4.72 -13.11 -5.26
N CYS A 131 4.31 -12.40 -4.21
CA CYS A 131 2.98 -11.82 -4.09
C CYS A 131 2.97 -10.33 -4.45
N LEU A 132 1.77 -9.80 -4.73
CA LEU A 132 1.59 -8.36 -4.85
C LEU A 132 1.89 -7.69 -3.51
N SER A 133 2.81 -6.73 -3.53
CA SER A 133 3.26 -6.03 -2.34
C SER A 133 3.46 -4.55 -2.63
N VAL A 134 2.87 -3.71 -1.81
CA VAL A 134 2.87 -2.26 -1.98
C VAL A 134 3.02 -1.54 -0.64
N THR A 135 3.57 -0.33 -0.68
CA THR A 135 3.49 0.63 0.42
C THR A 135 2.40 1.63 0.09
N LEU A 136 1.40 1.78 0.98
CA LEU A 136 0.41 2.84 0.91
C LEU A 136 0.96 4.06 1.66
N GLU A 137 1.27 5.11 0.94
CA GLU A 137 1.68 6.37 1.53
C GLU A 137 0.49 7.29 1.73
N GLN A 138 0.43 7.95 2.89
CA GLN A 138 -0.59 8.93 3.26
C GLN A 138 0.08 10.23 3.69
N PRO A 139 -0.41 11.41 3.28
CA PRO A 139 0.20 12.68 3.66
C PRO A 139 -0.06 13.02 5.13
N PHE A 140 0.86 13.78 5.75
CA PHE A 140 0.60 14.46 7.03
C PHE A 140 -0.04 15.83 6.84
N LYS A 141 -0.20 16.28 5.62
CA LYS A 141 -0.78 17.58 5.23
C LYS A 141 -1.97 17.34 4.32
N ASP A 142 -2.76 18.39 4.08
CA ASP A 142 -3.88 18.30 3.14
C ASP A 142 -3.44 17.85 1.75
N THR A 143 -4.26 17.04 1.09
CA THR A 143 -3.94 16.46 -0.22
C THR A 143 -3.98 17.51 -1.33
N TYR A 144 -3.20 17.29 -2.39
CA TYR A 144 -3.26 18.10 -3.60
C TYR A 144 -4.49 17.77 -4.45
N ASP A 145 -4.90 16.50 -4.49
CA ASP A 145 -5.95 16.03 -5.40
C ASP A 145 -7.35 16.45 -4.93
N THR A 146 -7.57 16.43 -3.62
CA THR A 146 -8.86 16.75 -2.98
C THR A 146 -8.65 17.65 -1.78
N PRO A 147 -8.19 18.89 -1.96
CA PRO A 147 -7.87 19.77 -0.84
C PRO A 147 -9.13 20.20 -0.07
N ILE A 148 -9.07 20.14 1.26
CA ILE A 148 -10.11 20.66 2.16
C ILE A 148 -9.43 21.60 3.17
N PRO A 149 -9.19 22.88 2.82
CA PRO A 149 -8.39 23.80 3.63
C PRO A 149 -8.87 23.99 5.07
N ALA A 150 -10.18 23.77 5.32
CA ALA A 150 -10.76 23.93 6.66
C ALA A 150 -10.36 22.82 7.64
N THR A 151 -10.10 21.61 7.14
CA THR A 151 -9.83 20.45 8.00
C THR A 151 -8.57 19.69 7.63
N GLY A 152 -8.08 19.85 6.39
CA GLY A 152 -6.90 19.16 5.87
C GLY A 152 -7.07 17.65 5.81
N TRP A 153 -5.94 16.94 5.77
CA TRP A 153 -5.90 15.51 5.97
C TRP A 153 -6.07 15.20 7.46
N ASN A 154 -7.00 14.33 7.80
CA ASN A 154 -7.38 14.05 9.18
C ASN A 154 -7.76 12.57 9.37
N SER A 155 -8.03 12.17 10.61
CA SER A 155 -8.34 10.79 10.97
C SER A 155 -9.63 10.25 10.33
N GLU A 156 -10.63 11.11 10.08
CA GLU A 156 -11.87 10.70 9.41
C GLU A 156 -11.58 10.32 7.95
N ARG A 157 -10.82 11.15 7.23
CA ARG A 157 -10.41 10.88 5.84
C ARG A 157 -9.48 9.68 5.75
N ALA A 158 -8.51 9.57 6.65
CA ALA A 158 -7.63 8.40 6.71
C ALA A 158 -8.41 7.11 7.01
N GLY A 159 -9.40 7.17 7.90
CA GLY A 159 -10.29 6.04 8.18
C GLY A 159 -11.15 5.66 6.97
N ALA A 160 -11.69 6.64 6.23
CA ALA A 160 -12.45 6.40 4.99
C ALA A 160 -11.55 5.80 3.90
N LEU A 161 -10.31 6.28 3.77
CA LEU A 161 -9.33 5.68 2.87
C LEU A 161 -9.05 4.23 3.24
N GLY A 162 -8.83 3.94 4.54
CA GLY A 162 -8.63 2.57 5.01
C GLY A 162 -9.82 1.64 4.73
N ALA A 163 -11.06 2.14 4.89
CA ALA A 163 -12.26 1.38 4.56
C ALA A 163 -12.34 1.02 3.07
N SER A 164 -11.93 1.94 2.18
CA SER A 164 -11.90 1.73 0.72
C SER A 164 -10.88 0.67 0.29
N ALA A 165 -9.92 0.33 1.15
CA ALA A 165 -9.00 -0.77 0.89
C ALA A 165 -9.73 -2.11 0.71
N LEU A 166 -10.87 -2.31 1.39
CA LEU A 166 -11.65 -3.55 1.27
C LEU A 166 -12.24 -3.72 -0.14
N ASP A 167 -12.69 -2.64 -0.77
CA ASP A 167 -13.19 -2.68 -2.14
C ASP A 167 -12.06 -3.00 -3.12
N ALA A 168 -10.89 -2.38 -2.92
CA ALA A 168 -9.72 -2.65 -3.73
C ALA A 168 -9.20 -4.09 -3.57
N LEU A 169 -9.24 -4.62 -2.34
CA LEU A 169 -8.89 -6.01 -2.05
C LEU A 169 -9.87 -6.98 -2.72
N ALA A 170 -11.17 -6.70 -2.65
CA ALA A 170 -12.19 -7.51 -3.32
C ALA A 170 -12.01 -7.54 -4.85
N ALA A 171 -11.54 -6.43 -5.45
CA ALA A 171 -11.28 -6.37 -6.88
C ALA A 171 -10.06 -7.19 -7.30
N VAL A 172 -9.03 -7.30 -6.47
CA VAL A 172 -7.80 -8.02 -6.81
C VAL A 172 -7.83 -9.49 -6.35
N GLU A 173 -8.68 -9.83 -5.38
CA GLU A 173 -8.76 -11.17 -4.78
C GLU A 173 -8.89 -12.30 -5.83
N PRO A 174 -9.75 -12.19 -6.87
CA PRO A 174 -9.90 -13.25 -7.86
C PRO A 174 -8.61 -13.61 -8.62
N PHE A 175 -7.62 -12.71 -8.62
CA PHE A 175 -6.36 -12.85 -9.35
C PHE A 175 -5.20 -13.31 -8.43
N LEU A 176 -5.37 -13.24 -7.12
CA LEU A 176 -4.36 -13.75 -6.19
C LEU A 176 -4.17 -15.26 -6.39
N ARG A 177 -2.94 -15.74 -6.29
CA ARG A 177 -2.53 -17.15 -6.47
C ARG A 177 -2.71 -17.73 -7.88
N LYS A 178 -3.17 -16.94 -8.85
CA LYS A 178 -3.22 -17.39 -10.24
C LYS A 178 -1.86 -17.14 -10.92
N THR A 179 -1.30 -18.17 -11.54
CA THR A 179 0.00 -18.09 -12.25
C THR A 179 -0.17 -17.74 -13.72
N ASP A 180 -1.32 -18.08 -14.32
CA ASP A 180 -1.60 -17.94 -15.75
C ASP A 180 -2.94 -17.24 -15.94
N PHE A 181 -2.99 -15.91 -15.70
CA PHE A 181 -4.18 -15.17 -16.02
C PHE A 181 -3.88 -13.98 -16.92
N GLU A 182 -4.69 -13.81 -17.92
CA GLU A 182 -4.87 -12.54 -18.55
C GLU A 182 -6.01 -11.83 -17.81
N VAL A 183 -5.77 -10.62 -17.35
CA VAL A 183 -6.87 -9.76 -16.93
C VAL A 183 -7.48 -9.23 -18.20
N ASP A 184 -8.56 -9.82 -18.63
CA ASP A 184 -9.43 -9.18 -19.59
C ASP A 184 -10.20 -8.09 -18.85
N ASP A 185 -10.51 -6.98 -19.51
CA ASP A 185 -11.38 -5.95 -18.94
C ASP A 185 -12.74 -6.55 -18.52
N ASP A 186 -13.16 -7.63 -19.14
CA ASP A 186 -14.38 -8.36 -18.81
C ASP A 186 -14.29 -9.14 -17.49
N ASP A 187 -13.11 -9.50 -17.02
CA ASP A 187 -12.89 -10.18 -15.74
C ASP A 187 -12.88 -9.21 -14.54
N LEU A 188 -12.81 -7.90 -14.81
CA LEU A 188 -12.84 -6.88 -13.77
C LEU A 188 -14.28 -6.60 -13.34
N PRO A 189 -14.53 -6.36 -12.04
CA PRO A 189 -15.81 -5.84 -11.58
C PRO A 189 -16.18 -4.57 -12.36
N ASP A 190 -17.46 -4.43 -12.72
CA ASP A 190 -17.92 -3.30 -13.57
C ASP A 190 -17.48 -1.93 -13.02
N TRP A 191 -17.45 -1.77 -11.71
CA TRP A 191 -17.06 -0.52 -11.05
C TRP A 191 -15.55 -0.21 -11.17
N VAL A 192 -14.72 -1.16 -11.59
CA VAL A 192 -13.29 -0.96 -11.88
C VAL A 192 -13.05 -0.63 -13.35
N LYS A 193 -13.98 -1.03 -14.26
CA LYS A 193 -13.81 -0.87 -15.71
C LYS A 193 -13.73 0.59 -16.15
N PRO A 194 -12.96 0.91 -17.19
CA PRO A 194 -12.95 2.25 -17.79
C PRO A 194 -14.38 2.69 -18.18
N GLY A 195 -14.72 3.94 -17.86
CA GLY A 195 -16.04 4.49 -18.20
C GLY A 195 -17.19 4.14 -17.26
N TYR A 196 -16.97 3.35 -16.21
CA TYR A 196 -18.00 3.12 -15.20
C TYR A 196 -18.42 4.43 -14.54
N VAL A 197 -19.72 4.68 -14.50
CA VAL A 197 -20.32 5.79 -13.74
C VAL A 197 -21.05 5.18 -12.55
N CYS A 198 -20.56 5.45 -11.35
CA CYS A 198 -21.20 4.96 -10.13
C CYS A 198 -22.63 5.52 -10.04
N PRO A 199 -23.67 4.66 -9.97
CA PRO A 199 -25.03 5.13 -9.73
C PRO A 199 -25.13 5.86 -8.39
N PRO A 200 -25.92 6.96 -8.29
CA PRO A 200 -25.98 7.77 -7.07
C PRO A 200 -26.33 7.00 -5.79
N HIS A 201 -27.08 5.91 -5.89
CA HIS A 201 -27.48 5.05 -4.78
C HIS A 201 -26.44 4.01 -4.38
N GLN A 202 -25.37 3.86 -5.16
CA GLN A 202 -24.24 2.97 -4.89
C GLN A 202 -22.99 3.75 -4.45
N GLU A 203 -23.08 5.09 -4.37
CA GLU A 203 -22.00 5.87 -3.80
C GLU A 203 -21.75 5.39 -2.36
N PRO A 204 -20.51 5.08 -2.01
CA PRO A 204 -20.16 4.73 -0.63
C PRO A 204 -20.67 5.81 0.33
N THR A 205 -21.16 5.39 1.48
CA THR A 205 -21.76 6.33 2.47
C THR A 205 -20.81 7.45 2.94
N TRP A 206 -19.50 7.24 2.80
CA TRP A 206 -18.51 8.28 3.07
C TRP A 206 -18.48 9.36 1.98
N ALA A 207 -18.68 9.02 0.70
CA ALA A 207 -18.69 10.00 -0.41
C ALA A 207 -19.87 10.97 -0.28
N THR A 208 -21.04 10.48 0.11
CA THR A 208 -22.24 11.32 0.36
C THR A 208 -22.06 12.23 1.57
N LYS A 209 -21.38 11.77 2.63
CA LYS A 209 -21.12 12.60 3.83
C LYS A 209 -20.15 13.75 3.55
N HIS A 210 -19.18 13.56 2.66
CA HIS A 210 -18.20 14.60 2.32
C HIS A 210 -18.75 15.64 1.35
N ARG A 211 -19.58 15.23 0.35
CA ARG A 211 -20.24 16.19 -0.58
C ARG A 211 -21.26 17.08 0.08
N ALA A 212 -21.93 16.63 1.13
CA ALA A 212 -22.90 17.43 1.86
C ALA A 212 -22.28 18.53 2.76
N LYS A 213 -20.95 18.54 2.90
CA LYS A 213 -20.20 19.53 3.72
C LYS A 213 -19.37 20.51 2.86
N LEU A 214 -19.40 20.40 1.52
CA LEU A 214 -18.81 21.33 0.57
C LEU A 214 -19.90 22.28 0.03
#